data_8cefaa24080030cb982a71436d382440
#
_entry.id   8cefaa24080030cb982a71436d382440
#
_cell.length_a   1.000
_cell.length_b   1.000
_cell.length_c   1.000
_cell.angle_alpha   90.00
_cell.angle_beta   90.00
_cell.angle_gamma   90.00
#
_symmetry.space_group_name_H-M   'P 1'
#
loop_
_entity.id
_entity.type
_entity.pdbx_description
1 polymer ?
#
loop_
_entity_poly.entity_id
_entity_poly.type
_entity_poly.pdbx_seq_one_letter_code
_entity_poly.pdbx_strand_id
1 'polypeptide(L)'
;MKATGRAKSSIHTHIKDIPLSKERVRQYKAASGERIRKFALARKGKSARAFKTFDEWSVDSVLLIAHLLFDGEIARTRCAYNNRSTALIERVEQLMHEWYDFEPSRYYNKMTGVSRITYNNVALSSYLHTKSKELLRLVRSMSLDCKREFLRAFFDDEGCIDYRPEENRRSIRGYQKDVGILKLIRAILVEVCIDSHVVKPNEVVIVGKENLMRFEQEINFSSGVYMNGNRSNSRWKKHIEKRELLKQAIKSFKS
;
A
#
# COMPACT_ATOMS: atom_id res chain seq x y z
N MET A 1 -14.67 -31.96 -3.66
CA MET A 1 -13.28 -32.44 -3.77
C MET A 1 -13.16 -33.97 -3.73
N LYS A 2 -13.88 -34.69 -2.84
CA LYS A 2 -13.76 -36.17 -2.78
C LYS A 2 -14.22 -36.92 -4.05
N ALA A 3 -15.15 -36.36 -4.84
CA ALA A 3 -15.70 -37.03 -6.02
C ALA A 3 -14.83 -36.88 -7.31
N THR A 4 -13.99 -35.90 -7.42
CA THR A 4 -13.24 -35.62 -8.67
C THR A 4 -11.72 -35.58 -8.49
N GLY A 5 -11.21 -35.56 -7.26
CA GLY A 5 -9.77 -35.41 -6.96
C GLY A 5 -9.13 -34.08 -7.39
N ARG A 6 -9.92 -33.15 -7.98
CA ARG A 6 -9.44 -31.89 -8.51
C ARG A 6 -9.59 -30.73 -7.52
N ALA A 7 -8.72 -29.73 -7.64
CA ALA A 7 -8.81 -28.52 -6.85
C ALA A 7 -10.12 -27.76 -7.13
N LYS A 8 -10.70 -27.15 -6.09
CA LYS A 8 -11.98 -26.39 -6.17
C LYS A 8 -11.94 -25.28 -7.23
N SER A 9 -10.80 -24.59 -7.38
CA SER A 9 -10.58 -23.55 -8.38
C SER A 9 -10.65 -24.10 -9.82
N SER A 10 -10.06 -25.27 -10.06
CA SER A 10 -10.11 -25.93 -11.37
C SER A 10 -11.55 -26.33 -11.75
N ILE A 11 -12.29 -26.91 -10.80
CA ILE A 11 -13.71 -27.26 -11.03
C ILE A 11 -14.51 -25.99 -11.33
N HIS A 12 -14.31 -24.91 -10.57
CA HIS A 12 -15.02 -23.65 -10.77
C HIS A 12 -14.77 -23.07 -12.18
N THR A 13 -13.55 -23.15 -12.69
CA THR A 13 -13.23 -22.67 -14.05
C THR A 13 -14.02 -23.39 -15.13
N HIS A 14 -14.27 -24.70 -14.96
CA HIS A 14 -15.01 -25.51 -15.93
C HIS A 14 -16.54 -25.35 -15.85
N ILE A 15 -17.08 -24.95 -14.70
CA ILE A 15 -18.53 -24.87 -14.46
C ILE A 15 -19.06 -23.45 -14.28
N LYS A 16 -18.21 -22.43 -14.32
CA LYS A 16 -18.60 -21.03 -14.04
C LYS A 16 -19.68 -20.50 -14.99
N ASP A 17 -19.68 -20.99 -16.24
CA ASP A 17 -20.61 -20.57 -17.28
C ASP A 17 -21.87 -21.50 -17.37
N ILE A 18 -21.94 -22.52 -16.50
CA ILE A 18 -23.11 -23.39 -16.41
C ILE A 18 -24.17 -22.73 -15.52
N PRO A 19 -25.35 -22.36 -16.05
CA PRO A 19 -26.35 -21.70 -15.23
C PRO A 19 -26.89 -22.65 -14.14
N LEU A 20 -26.94 -22.12 -12.93
CA LEU A 20 -27.52 -22.85 -11.82
C LEU A 20 -29.03 -23.04 -12.05
N SER A 21 -29.56 -24.21 -11.66
CA SER A 21 -31.03 -24.44 -11.69
C SER A 21 -31.76 -23.40 -10.83
N LYS A 22 -32.99 -23.04 -11.20
CA LYS A 22 -33.81 -22.06 -10.47
C LYS A 22 -33.96 -22.45 -8.99
N GLU A 23 -34.06 -23.73 -8.70
CA GLU A 23 -34.14 -24.24 -7.34
C GLU A 23 -32.84 -24.01 -6.55
N ARG A 24 -31.69 -24.30 -7.13
CA ARG A 24 -30.37 -24.01 -6.54
C ARG A 24 -30.17 -22.52 -6.27
N VAL A 25 -30.57 -21.65 -7.20
CA VAL A 25 -30.53 -20.21 -7.01
C VAL A 25 -31.40 -19.77 -5.82
N ARG A 26 -32.61 -20.34 -5.67
CA ARG A 26 -33.51 -20.09 -4.53
C ARG A 26 -32.85 -20.54 -3.21
N GLN A 27 -32.30 -21.75 -3.17
CA GLN A 27 -31.59 -22.27 -2.00
C GLN A 27 -30.42 -21.39 -1.57
N TYR A 28 -29.59 -20.94 -2.52
CA TYR A 28 -28.48 -20.00 -2.23
C TYR A 28 -28.96 -18.63 -1.72
N LYS A 29 -30.04 -18.10 -2.31
CA LYS A 29 -30.63 -16.84 -1.85
C LYS A 29 -31.21 -16.98 -0.45
N ALA A 30 -31.91 -18.07 -0.15
CA ALA A 30 -32.46 -18.35 1.18
C ALA A 30 -31.35 -18.49 2.23
N ALA A 31 -30.34 -19.33 1.96
CA ALA A 31 -29.21 -19.53 2.86
C ALA A 31 -28.40 -18.24 3.09
N SER A 32 -28.20 -17.42 2.04
CA SER A 32 -27.56 -16.12 2.15
C SER A 32 -28.39 -15.15 2.98
N GLY A 33 -29.70 -15.09 2.74
CA GLY A 33 -30.63 -14.25 3.51
C GLY A 33 -30.68 -14.64 5.00
N GLU A 34 -30.68 -15.93 5.32
CA GLU A 34 -30.63 -16.40 6.69
C GLU A 34 -29.31 -16.01 7.39
N ARG A 35 -28.17 -16.19 6.71
CA ARG A 35 -26.87 -15.77 7.23
C ARG A 35 -26.81 -14.27 7.49
N ILE A 36 -27.30 -13.44 6.55
CA ILE A 36 -27.38 -11.99 6.71
C ILE A 36 -28.29 -11.63 7.89
N ARG A 37 -29.44 -12.29 8.05
CA ARG A 37 -30.36 -12.06 9.17
C ARG A 37 -29.72 -12.42 10.51
N LYS A 38 -29.06 -13.57 10.63
CA LYS A 38 -28.30 -13.96 11.83
C LYS A 38 -27.23 -12.94 12.18
N PHE A 39 -26.50 -12.45 11.17
CA PHE A 39 -25.46 -11.44 11.35
C PHE A 39 -26.04 -10.08 11.77
N ALA A 40 -27.18 -9.68 11.20
CA ALA A 40 -27.88 -8.46 11.58
C ALA A 40 -28.42 -8.53 13.02
N LEU A 41 -28.99 -9.67 13.42
CA LEU A 41 -29.48 -9.89 14.79
C LEU A 41 -28.32 -9.86 15.81
N ALA A 42 -27.19 -10.50 15.50
CA ALA A 42 -26.00 -10.46 16.36
C ALA A 42 -25.43 -9.07 16.57
N ARG A 43 -25.71 -8.14 15.66
CA ARG A 43 -25.30 -6.73 15.72
C ARG A 43 -26.37 -5.77 16.24
N LYS A 44 -27.61 -6.24 16.39
CA LYS A 44 -28.73 -5.41 16.85
C LYS A 44 -28.42 -4.84 18.25
N GLY A 45 -28.49 -3.51 18.37
CA GLY A 45 -28.21 -2.80 19.63
C GLY A 45 -26.72 -2.55 19.91
N LYS A 46 -25.80 -3.04 19.08
CA LYS A 46 -24.38 -2.67 19.20
C LYS A 46 -24.12 -1.36 18.44
N SER A 47 -23.62 -0.34 19.15
CA SER A 47 -23.19 0.89 18.51
C SER A 47 -22.10 0.63 17.47
N ALA A 48 -22.02 1.47 16.43
CA ALA A 48 -20.89 1.48 15.53
C ALA A 48 -19.61 1.72 16.36
N ARG A 49 -18.53 1.01 16.02
CA ARG A 49 -17.24 1.24 16.66
C ARG A 49 -16.80 2.67 16.40
N ALA A 50 -16.60 3.43 17.46
CA ALA A 50 -16.13 4.81 17.35
C ALA A 50 -14.69 4.87 16.86
N PHE A 51 -14.34 5.98 16.23
CA PHE A 51 -12.97 6.31 15.84
C PHE A 51 -12.76 7.82 16.02
N LYS A 52 -11.53 8.23 16.17
CA LYS A 52 -11.17 9.65 16.22
C LYS A 52 -11.12 10.22 14.81
N THR A 53 -11.56 11.44 14.66
CA THR A 53 -11.39 12.23 13.43
C THR A 53 -10.34 13.31 13.66
N PHE A 54 -9.74 13.81 12.59
CA PHE A 54 -8.85 14.95 12.64
C PHE A 54 -9.30 16.02 11.65
N ASP A 55 -9.21 17.26 12.05
CA ASP A 55 -9.51 18.42 11.20
C ASP A 55 -8.22 19.02 10.63
N GLU A 56 -7.15 19.00 11.42
CA GLU A 56 -5.81 19.46 11.02
C GLU A 56 -4.91 18.30 10.64
N TRP A 57 -4.12 18.51 9.60
CA TRP A 57 -3.16 17.51 9.12
C TRP A 57 -1.89 17.55 9.97
N SER A 58 -1.54 16.42 10.54
CA SER A 58 -0.25 16.14 11.19
C SER A 58 0.63 15.28 10.27
N VAL A 59 1.89 15.20 10.60
CA VAL A 59 2.86 14.31 9.93
C VAL A 59 2.36 12.86 9.93
N ASP A 60 1.87 12.37 11.09
CA ASP A 60 1.38 10.99 11.25
C ASP A 60 0.10 10.72 10.45
N SER A 61 -0.83 11.70 10.39
CA SER A 61 -2.03 11.56 9.59
C SER A 61 -1.72 11.55 8.09
N VAL A 62 -0.76 12.36 7.62
CA VAL A 62 -0.28 12.32 6.24
C VAL A 62 0.35 10.98 5.92
N LEU A 63 1.24 10.47 6.80
CA LEU A 63 1.92 9.19 6.63
C LEU A 63 0.92 8.03 6.55
N LEU A 64 -0.04 7.97 7.48
CA LEU A 64 -1.09 6.94 7.50
C LEU A 64 -1.91 6.95 6.21
N ILE A 65 -2.45 8.13 5.85
CA ILE A 65 -3.32 8.24 4.67
C ILE A 65 -2.54 7.95 3.39
N ALA A 66 -1.26 8.33 3.31
CA ALA A 66 -0.40 8.03 2.17
C ALA A 66 -0.16 6.52 2.01
N HIS A 67 0.17 5.78 3.09
CA HIS A 67 0.28 4.32 3.03
C HIS A 67 -1.03 3.64 2.60
N LEU A 68 -2.17 4.10 3.13
CA LEU A 68 -3.47 3.57 2.70
C LEU A 68 -3.82 3.92 1.24
N LEU A 69 -3.24 4.98 0.69
CA LEU A 69 -3.41 5.41 -0.70
C LEU A 69 -2.57 4.56 -1.67
N PHE A 70 -1.33 4.18 -1.29
CA PHE A 70 -0.40 3.50 -2.18
C PHE A 70 -0.55 1.97 -2.15
N ASP A 71 -0.27 1.30 -1.04
CA ASP A 71 -0.41 -0.15 -0.88
C ASP A 71 -1.70 -0.56 -0.14
N GLY A 72 -2.57 0.42 0.13
CA GLY A 72 -3.84 0.20 0.80
C GLY A 72 -5.00 -0.08 -0.15
N GLU A 73 -6.12 -0.44 0.46
CA GLU A 73 -7.43 -0.60 -0.16
C GLU A 73 -8.48 0.10 0.71
N ILE A 74 -9.01 1.23 0.25
CA ILE A 74 -10.12 1.92 0.92
C ILE A 74 -11.40 1.58 0.15
N ALA A 75 -12.06 0.48 0.57
CA ALA A 75 -13.31 0.02 -0.03
C ALA A 75 -14.51 0.59 0.75
N ARG A 76 -15.73 0.44 0.20
CA ARG A 76 -16.97 0.98 0.80
C ARG A 76 -17.19 0.56 2.26
N THR A 77 -16.76 -0.63 2.67
CA THR A 77 -17.10 -1.22 3.97
C THR A 77 -15.90 -1.46 4.88
N ARG A 78 -14.70 -1.25 4.36
CA ARG A 78 -13.45 -1.55 5.06
C ARG A 78 -12.31 -0.73 4.49
N CYS A 79 -11.28 -0.54 5.29
CA CYS A 79 -9.94 -0.19 4.80
C CYS A 79 -8.96 -1.32 5.14
N ALA A 80 -7.99 -1.51 4.30
CA ALA A 80 -6.97 -2.53 4.48
C ALA A 80 -5.61 -2.00 4.00
N TYR A 81 -4.53 -2.55 4.55
CA TYR A 81 -3.18 -2.31 4.09
C TYR A 81 -2.50 -3.65 3.82
N ASN A 82 -1.77 -3.73 2.71
CA ASN A 82 -1.15 -4.97 2.25
C ASN A 82 0.32 -4.71 1.98
N ASN A 83 1.22 -5.39 2.67
CA ASN A 83 2.64 -5.27 2.39
C ASN A 83 3.40 -6.56 2.73
N ARG A 84 4.61 -6.73 2.18
CA ARG A 84 5.53 -7.80 2.58
C ARG A 84 6.44 -7.38 3.72
N SER A 85 6.64 -6.09 3.92
CA SER A 85 7.44 -5.55 5.01
C SER A 85 6.65 -5.59 6.31
N THR A 86 7.11 -6.37 7.27
CA THR A 86 6.55 -6.41 8.62
C THR A 86 6.64 -5.02 9.27
N ALA A 87 7.75 -4.30 9.09
CA ALA A 87 7.93 -2.97 9.63
C ALA A 87 6.88 -1.97 9.13
N LEU A 88 6.44 -2.06 7.86
CA LEU A 88 5.38 -1.20 7.33
C LEU A 88 4.00 -1.61 7.83
N ILE A 89 3.73 -2.92 7.96
CA ILE A 89 2.48 -3.41 8.55
C ILE A 89 2.33 -2.93 9.98
N GLU A 90 3.37 -3.08 10.80
CA GLU A 90 3.40 -2.66 12.21
C GLU A 90 3.24 -1.13 12.34
N ARG A 91 3.91 -0.37 11.48
CA ARG A 91 3.77 1.09 11.45
C ARG A 91 2.35 1.54 11.14
N VAL A 92 1.76 1.02 10.06
CA VAL A 92 0.38 1.39 9.70
C VAL A 92 -0.59 0.96 10.78
N GLU A 93 -0.37 -0.18 11.42
CA GLU A 93 -1.16 -0.63 12.55
C GLU A 93 -1.04 0.30 13.76
N GLN A 94 0.18 0.70 14.12
CA GLN A 94 0.42 1.66 15.19
C GLN A 94 -0.27 2.99 14.91
N LEU A 95 -0.12 3.55 13.71
CA LEU A 95 -0.79 4.77 13.31
C LEU A 95 -2.32 4.63 13.35
N MET A 96 -2.85 3.49 12.90
CA MET A 96 -4.29 3.22 12.96
C MET A 96 -4.79 3.13 14.41
N HIS A 97 -4.00 2.58 15.34
CA HIS A 97 -4.39 2.43 16.73
C HIS A 97 -4.64 3.78 17.43
N GLU A 98 -3.94 4.82 17.03
CA GLU A 98 -4.16 6.18 17.54
C GLU A 98 -5.54 6.74 17.18
N TRP A 99 -6.09 6.34 16.04
CA TRP A 99 -7.36 6.83 15.49
C TRP A 99 -8.52 5.86 15.70
N TYR A 100 -8.22 4.57 15.71
CA TYR A 100 -9.20 3.51 15.77
C TYR A 100 -8.69 2.36 16.64
N ASP A 101 -9.03 2.40 17.90
CA ASP A 101 -8.61 1.45 18.94
C ASP A 101 -9.34 0.10 18.82
N PHE A 102 -9.16 -0.58 17.67
CA PHE A 102 -9.68 -1.93 17.44
C PHE A 102 -8.70 -2.75 16.61
N GLU A 103 -8.49 -3.97 17.07
CA GLU A 103 -7.64 -4.92 16.38
C GLU A 103 -8.10 -5.19 14.94
N PRO A 104 -7.19 -5.12 13.96
CA PRO A 104 -7.51 -5.49 12.60
C PRO A 104 -7.69 -6.99 12.44
N SER A 105 -8.45 -7.39 11.44
CA SER A 105 -8.38 -8.76 10.94
C SER A 105 -7.09 -8.95 10.17
N ARG A 106 -6.27 -9.97 10.53
CA ARG A 106 -4.98 -10.25 9.90
C ARG A 106 -5.07 -11.45 8.97
N TYR A 107 -4.41 -11.35 7.84
CA TYR A 107 -4.24 -12.43 6.89
C TYR A 107 -2.81 -12.45 6.36
N TYR A 108 -2.23 -13.64 6.27
CA TYR A 108 -0.92 -13.85 5.66
C TYR A 108 -1.03 -14.82 4.49
N ASN A 109 -0.59 -14.37 3.32
CA ASN A 109 -0.54 -15.20 2.12
C ASN A 109 0.84 -15.89 2.02
N LYS A 110 0.89 -17.16 2.38
CA LYS A 110 2.13 -17.97 2.37
C LYS A 110 2.78 -18.05 0.98
N MET A 111 2.00 -17.99 -0.10
CA MET A 111 2.51 -18.11 -1.47
C MET A 111 3.21 -16.83 -1.94
N THR A 112 2.73 -15.68 -1.53
CA THR A 112 3.25 -14.37 -1.96
C THR A 112 4.08 -13.65 -0.88
N GLY A 113 4.02 -14.12 0.36
CA GLY A 113 4.64 -13.45 1.51
C GLY A 113 3.98 -12.13 1.91
N VAL A 114 2.77 -11.85 1.40
CA VAL A 114 2.05 -10.61 1.69
C VAL A 114 1.25 -10.77 2.98
N SER A 115 1.48 -9.88 3.93
CA SER A 115 0.62 -9.66 5.09
C SER A 115 -0.46 -8.64 4.76
N ARG A 116 -1.65 -8.83 5.31
CA ARG A 116 -2.78 -7.90 5.18
C ARG A 116 -3.41 -7.66 6.54
N ILE A 117 -3.60 -6.40 6.88
CA ILE A 117 -4.41 -5.95 8.00
C ILE A 117 -5.69 -5.30 7.45
N THR A 118 -6.84 -5.57 8.07
CA THR A 118 -8.14 -5.09 7.58
C THR A 118 -8.99 -4.58 8.74
N TYR A 119 -9.47 -3.36 8.61
CA TYR A 119 -10.37 -2.69 9.54
C TYR A 119 -11.76 -2.62 8.94
N ASN A 120 -12.70 -3.41 9.49
CA ASN A 120 -14.07 -3.54 9.00
C ASN A 120 -14.98 -2.52 9.71
N ASN A 121 -15.06 -1.30 9.18
CA ASN A 121 -15.92 -0.22 9.66
C ASN A 121 -16.31 0.69 8.49
N VAL A 122 -17.61 0.77 8.20
CA VAL A 122 -18.13 1.56 7.06
C VAL A 122 -17.88 3.05 7.24
N ALA A 123 -18.12 3.58 8.44
CA ALA A 123 -17.97 5.01 8.73
C ALA A 123 -16.49 5.43 8.67
N LEU A 124 -15.60 4.65 9.30
CA LEU A 124 -14.14 4.84 9.23
C LEU A 124 -13.66 4.81 7.76
N SER A 125 -14.09 3.81 7.00
CA SER A 125 -13.67 3.68 5.60
C SER A 125 -14.14 4.86 4.74
N SER A 126 -15.36 5.34 4.94
CA SER A 126 -15.88 6.53 4.27
C SER A 126 -15.09 7.79 4.63
N TYR A 127 -14.75 7.95 5.91
CA TYR A 127 -13.93 9.05 6.40
C TYR A 127 -12.53 9.03 5.76
N LEU A 128 -11.83 7.87 5.81
CA LEU A 128 -10.49 7.70 5.23
C LEU A 128 -10.50 7.92 3.70
N HIS A 129 -11.57 7.52 3.01
CA HIS A 129 -11.73 7.80 1.58
C HIS A 129 -11.84 9.30 1.28
N THR A 130 -12.56 10.04 2.11
CA THR A 130 -12.62 11.49 2.00
C THR A 130 -11.26 12.12 2.25
N LYS A 131 -10.57 11.70 3.32
CA LYS A 131 -9.24 12.19 3.68
C LYS A 131 -8.18 11.86 2.62
N SER A 132 -8.25 10.71 1.96
CA SER A 132 -7.30 10.37 0.89
C SER A 132 -7.41 11.31 -0.32
N LYS A 133 -8.62 11.70 -0.70
CA LYS A 133 -8.85 12.70 -1.75
C LYS A 133 -8.41 14.10 -1.34
N GLU A 134 -8.66 14.45 -0.09
CA GLU A 134 -8.24 15.72 0.50
C GLU A 134 -6.71 15.85 0.52
N LEU A 135 -5.99 14.78 0.95
CA LEU A 135 -4.54 14.73 0.96
C LEU A 135 -3.95 15.01 -0.42
N LEU A 136 -4.41 14.31 -1.46
CA LEU A 136 -3.91 14.51 -2.82
C LEU A 136 -4.09 15.96 -3.32
N ARG A 137 -5.14 16.65 -2.86
CA ARG A 137 -5.39 18.05 -3.21
C ARG A 137 -4.51 19.02 -2.43
N LEU A 138 -4.25 18.74 -1.15
CA LEU A 138 -3.64 19.70 -0.22
C LEU A 138 -2.16 19.48 0.04
N VAL A 139 -1.60 18.29 -0.21
CA VAL A 139 -0.23 17.94 0.19
C VAL A 139 0.83 18.93 -0.28
N ARG A 140 0.65 19.57 -1.44
CA ARG A 140 1.58 20.60 -1.94
C ARG A 140 1.58 21.90 -1.12
N SER A 141 0.48 22.22 -0.45
CA SER A 141 0.37 23.40 0.43
C SER A 141 0.74 23.12 1.88
N MET A 142 1.01 21.85 2.22
CA MET A 142 1.38 21.46 3.59
C MET A 142 2.84 21.80 3.92
N SER A 143 3.20 21.62 5.19
CA SER A 143 4.58 21.76 5.67
C SER A 143 5.55 20.84 4.94
N LEU A 144 6.83 21.18 4.97
CA LEU A 144 7.88 20.40 4.33
C LEU A 144 7.96 18.98 4.92
N ASP A 145 7.74 18.84 6.23
CA ASP A 145 7.76 17.55 6.90
C ASP A 145 6.59 16.65 6.44
N CYS A 146 5.39 17.20 6.27
CA CYS A 146 4.27 16.48 5.67
C CYS A 146 4.58 16.01 4.25
N LYS A 147 5.21 16.86 3.44
CA LYS A 147 5.62 16.49 2.08
C LYS A 147 6.67 15.37 2.06
N ARG A 148 7.65 15.43 2.97
CA ARG A 148 8.66 14.38 3.13
C ARG A 148 8.04 13.03 3.50
N GLU A 149 7.12 13.01 4.46
CA GLU A 149 6.45 11.77 4.87
C GLU A 149 5.52 11.22 3.79
N PHE A 150 4.84 12.08 3.04
CA PHE A 150 4.07 11.65 1.87
C PHE A 150 4.95 10.97 0.81
N LEU A 151 6.10 11.57 0.51
CA LEU A 151 7.08 10.97 -0.41
C LEU A 151 7.68 9.69 0.15
N ARG A 152 7.99 9.64 1.45
CA ARG A 152 8.53 8.45 2.12
C ARG A 152 7.55 7.28 2.01
N ALA A 153 6.26 7.49 2.32
CA ALA A 153 5.23 6.46 2.15
C ALA A 153 5.17 5.95 0.71
N PHE A 154 5.20 6.86 -0.28
CA PHE A 154 5.22 6.48 -1.69
C PHE A 154 6.42 5.59 -2.05
N PHE A 155 7.63 5.98 -1.67
CA PHE A 155 8.82 5.21 -2.01
C PHE A 155 8.98 3.93 -1.17
N ASP A 156 8.47 3.90 0.04
CA ASP A 156 8.43 2.69 0.86
C ASP A 156 7.54 1.62 0.22
N ASP A 157 6.36 2.02 -0.23
CA ASP A 157 5.34 1.14 -0.80
C ASP A 157 5.63 0.78 -2.26
N GLU A 158 5.83 1.77 -3.11
CA GLU A 158 5.91 1.65 -4.57
C GLU A 158 7.35 1.82 -5.11
N GLY A 159 8.30 2.15 -4.24
CA GLY A 159 9.67 2.47 -4.65
C GLY A 159 10.62 1.28 -4.62
N CYS A 160 11.63 1.36 -5.48
CA CYS A 160 12.77 0.45 -5.49
C CYS A 160 14.06 1.19 -5.88
N ILE A 161 15.20 0.54 -5.64
CA ILE A 161 16.51 1.00 -6.07
C ILE A 161 16.99 0.10 -7.21
N ASP A 162 17.24 0.69 -8.38
CA ASP A 162 17.89 0.03 -9.50
C ASP A 162 19.38 0.34 -9.44
N TYR A 163 20.14 -0.57 -8.81
CA TYR A 163 21.58 -0.46 -8.63
C TYR A 163 22.28 -1.58 -9.39
N ARG A 164 22.91 -1.22 -10.51
CA ARG A 164 23.69 -2.08 -11.40
C ARG A 164 24.94 -1.31 -11.85
N PRO A 165 25.96 -1.30 -11.03
CA PRO A 165 27.16 -0.48 -11.31
C PRO A 165 27.86 -0.86 -12.61
N GLU A 166 27.85 -2.13 -13.01
CA GLU A 166 28.39 -2.62 -14.27
C GLU A 166 27.65 -2.13 -15.51
N GLU A 167 26.35 -1.79 -15.38
CA GLU A 167 25.54 -1.15 -16.43
C GLU A 167 25.48 0.37 -16.26
N ASN A 168 26.27 0.93 -15.35
CA ASN A 168 26.23 2.34 -14.95
C ASN A 168 24.82 2.82 -14.49
N ARG A 169 24.02 1.91 -13.93
CA ARG A 169 22.67 2.20 -13.45
C ARG A 169 22.66 2.43 -11.94
N ARG A 170 22.22 3.61 -11.57
CA ARG A 170 22.01 4.04 -10.17
C ARG A 170 20.80 4.95 -10.15
N SER A 171 19.65 4.40 -9.78
CA SER A 171 18.42 5.20 -9.73
C SER A 171 17.48 4.73 -8.63
N ILE A 172 16.67 5.65 -8.13
CA ILE A 172 15.50 5.36 -7.33
C ILE A 172 14.31 5.45 -8.28
N ARG A 173 13.43 4.44 -8.24
CA ARG A 173 12.25 4.35 -9.10
C ARG A 173 11.03 4.15 -8.23
N GLY A 174 9.93 4.83 -8.55
CA GLY A 174 8.64 4.64 -7.92
C GLY A 174 7.58 4.39 -8.98
N TYR A 175 6.72 3.39 -8.78
CA TYR A 175 5.70 2.97 -9.72
C TYR A 175 4.32 3.44 -9.29
N GLN A 176 3.55 4.04 -10.21
CA GLN A 176 2.16 4.39 -9.96
C GLN A 176 1.37 4.43 -11.26
N LYS A 177 0.21 3.78 -11.29
CA LYS A 177 -0.67 3.74 -12.48
C LYS A 177 -1.29 5.09 -12.81
N ASP A 178 -1.60 5.87 -11.78
CA ASP A 178 -2.20 7.20 -11.95
C ASP A 178 -1.11 8.21 -12.29
N VAL A 179 -1.14 8.68 -13.53
CA VAL A 179 -0.20 9.69 -14.03
C VAL A 179 -0.35 11.04 -13.29
N GLY A 180 -1.54 11.36 -12.79
CA GLY A 180 -1.78 12.55 -11.97
C GLY A 180 -1.00 12.49 -10.67
N ILE A 181 -0.99 11.33 -10.01
CA ILE A 181 -0.20 11.10 -8.79
C ILE A 181 1.30 11.15 -9.11
N LEU A 182 1.77 10.57 -10.22
CA LEU A 182 3.18 10.68 -10.61
C LEU A 182 3.63 12.13 -10.85
N LYS A 183 2.77 12.95 -11.47
CA LYS A 183 3.04 14.39 -11.64
C LYS A 183 3.08 15.11 -10.30
N LEU A 184 2.19 14.77 -9.38
CA LEU A 184 2.18 15.30 -8.02
C LEU A 184 3.46 14.93 -7.26
N ILE A 185 3.87 13.65 -7.28
CA ILE A 185 5.13 13.18 -6.68
C ILE A 185 6.32 13.96 -7.24
N ARG A 186 6.41 14.10 -8.57
CA ARG A 186 7.48 14.88 -9.20
C ARG A 186 7.47 16.35 -8.76
N ALA A 187 6.30 16.96 -8.69
CA ALA A 187 6.19 18.34 -8.24
C ALA A 187 6.69 18.53 -6.80
N ILE A 188 6.36 17.59 -5.89
CA ILE A 188 6.83 17.63 -4.50
C ILE A 188 8.34 17.36 -4.42
N LEU A 189 8.88 16.43 -5.23
CA LEU A 189 10.32 16.18 -5.30
C LEU A 189 11.11 17.46 -5.69
N VAL A 190 10.61 18.25 -6.63
CA VAL A 190 11.20 19.55 -6.99
C VAL A 190 11.20 20.51 -5.79
N GLU A 191 10.13 20.52 -4.99
CA GLU A 191 10.04 21.39 -3.79
C GLU A 191 11.03 21.01 -2.68
N VAL A 192 11.51 19.75 -2.66
CA VAL A 192 12.62 19.29 -1.81
C VAL A 192 13.97 19.25 -2.58
N CYS A 193 14.04 19.96 -3.70
CA CYS A 193 15.23 20.11 -4.55
C CYS A 193 15.78 18.79 -5.10
N ILE A 194 14.92 17.83 -5.43
CA ILE A 194 15.27 16.56 -6.07
C ILE A 194 14.75 16.56 -7.49
N ASP A 195 15.65 16.55 -8.48
CA ASP A 195 15.27 16.40 -9.86
C ASP A 195 14.85 14.96 -10.17
N SER A 196 13.76 14.86 -10.91
CA SER A 196 13.21 13.57 -11.32
C SER A 196 12.48 13.69 -12.65
N HIS A 197 12.28 12.57 -13.31
CA HIS A 197 11.50 12.51 -14.55
C HIS A 197 10.49 11.37 -14.51
N VAL A 198 9.40 11.55 -15.24
CA VAL A 198 8.37 10.52 -15.40
C VAL A 198 8.69 9.72 -16.65
N VAL A 199 8.91 8.42 -16.47
CA VAL A 199 9.11 7.46 -17.56
C VAL A 199 7.81 6.73 -17.82
N LYS A 200 7.40 6.74 -19.07
CA LYS A 200 6.22 5.97 -19.48
C LYS A 200 6.48 4.46 -19.38
N PRO A 201 5.50 3.64 -19.01
CA PRO A 201 4.14 4.08 -18.81
C PRO A 201 3.84 4.69 -17.41
N ASN A 202 4.56 4.33 -16.33
CA ASN A 202 4.03 4.51 -14.98
C ASN A 202 5.11 4.69 -13.90
N GLU A 203 6.25 5.28 -14.21
CA GLU A 203 7.33 5.40 -13.23
C GLU A 203 7.80 6.84 -13.06
N VAL A 204 8.13 7.22 -11.84
CA VAL A 204 9.00 8.36 -11.53
C VAL A 204 10.41 7.84 -11.25
N VAL A 205 11.43 8.50 -11.82
CA VAL A 205 12.83 8.06 -11.72
C VAL A 205 13.70 9.24 -11.25
N ILE A 206 14.51 8.96 -10.23
CA ILE A 206 15.51 9.86 -9.68
C ILE A 206 16.89 9.30 -10.05
N VAL A 207 17.72 10.11 -10.70
CA VAL A 207 19.08 9.75 -11.13
C VAL A 207 20.09 10.83 -10.74
N GLY A 208 21.37 10.47 -10.75
CA GLY A 208 22.48 11.38 -10.44
C GLY A 208 22.86 11.36 -8.95
N LYS A 209 24.17 11.47 -8.72
CA LYS A 209 24.77 11.38 -7.37
C LYS A 209 24.11 12.36 -6.39
N GLU A 210 24.00 13.61 -6.78
CA GLU A 210 23.45 14.67 -5.93
C GLU A 210 21.99 14.43 -5.57
N ASN A 211 21.17 14.03 -6.53
CA ASN A 211 19.75 13.71 -6.28
C ASN A 211 19.57 12.50 -5.36
N LEU A 212 20.40 11.45 -5.52
CA LEU A 212 20.35 10.28 -4.64
C LEU A 212 20.81 10.66 -3.21
N MET A 213 21.85 11.46 -3.07
CA MET A 213 22.30 11.96 -1.77
C MET A 213 21.23 12.82 -1.10
N ARG A 214 20.59 13.70 -1.85
CA ARG A 214 19.51 14.54 -1.35
C ARG A 214 18.29 13.72 -0.95
N PHE A 215 17.93 12.71 -1.73
CA PHE A 215 16.88 11.77 -1.35
C PHE A 215 17.21 11.04 -0.05
N GLU A 216 18.46 10.60 0.13
CA GLU A 216 18.90 9.97 1.40
C GLU A 216 18.74 10.91 2.60
N GLN A 217 19.04 12.19 2.43
CA GLN A 217 18.99 13.19 3.49
C GLN A 217 17.57 13.66 3.81
N GLU A 218 16.77 13.95 2.78
CA GLU A 218 15.47 14.60 2.91
C GLU A 218 14.30 13.64 3.13
N ILE A 219 14.35 12.47 2.48
CA ILE A 219 13.25 11.53 2.45
C ILE A 219 13.65 10.20 3.07
N ASN A 220 14.61 9.52 2.42
CA ASN A 220 15.07 8.16 2.66
C ASN A 220 13.92 7.12 2.65
N PHE A 221 14.28 5.86 2.67
CA PHE A 221 13.35 4.77 2.96
C PHE A 221 13.21 4.59 4.47
N SER A 222 12.11 4.05 4.93
CA SER A 222 11.96 3.67 6.33
C SER A 222 12.89 2.53 6.72
N SER A 223 13.30 2.50 7.99
CA SER A 223 14.07 1.38 8.55
C SER A 223 13.26 0.09 8.50
N GLY A 224 13.92 -1.03 8.24
CA GLY A 224 13.29 -2.34 8.13
C GLY A 224 12.51 -2.59 6.84
N VAL A 225 12.66 -1.71 5.83
CA VAL A 225 12.06 -1.92 4.50
C VAL A 225 13.08 -2.53 3.56
N TYR A 226 12.79 -3.73 3.07
CA TYR A 226 13.73 -4.54 2.31
C TYR A 226 13.37 -4.63 0.82
N MET A 227 14.39 -4.89 0.00
CA MET A 227 14.20 -5.23 -1.40
C MET A 227 13.51 -6.59 -1.54
N ASN A 228 12.58 -6.68 -2.48
CA ASN A 228 11.89 -7.95 -2.73
C ASN A 228 12.74 -8.89 -3.60
N GLY A 229 13.50 -9.76 -2.96
CA GLY A 229 14.35 -10.75 -3.63
C GLY A 229 13.61 -11.91 -4.33
N ASN A 230 12.31 -12.09 -4.06
CA ASN A 230 11.54 -13.24 -4.55
C ASN A 230 10.97 -13.06 -5.97
N ARG A 231 11.10 -11.90 -6.58
CA ARG A 231 10.69 -11.71 -7.98
C ARG A 231 11.68 -12.41 -8.91
N SER A 232 11.18 -13.07 -9.95
CA SER A 232 12.00 -13.80 -10.92
C SER A 232 13.08 -12.93 -11.56
N ASN A 233 12.79 -11.67 -11.80
CA ASN A 233 13.68 -10.67 -12.38
C ASN A 233 14.45 -9.85 -11.32
N SER A 234 14.32 -10.15 -10.03
CA SER A 234 15.09 -9.48 -9.01
C SER A 234 16.54 -9.95 -9.05
N ARG A 235 17.45 -9.02 -9.23
CA ARG A 235 18.89 -9.24 -9.12
C ARG A 235 19.33 -9.53 -7.68
N TRP A 236 18.67 -8.89 -6.73
CA TRP A 236 19.00 -9.00 -5.31
C TRP A 236 18.25 -10.17 -4.70
N LYS A 237 18.89 -11.35 -4.74
CA LYS A 237 18.34 -12.56 -4.11
C LYS A 237 18.52 -12.60 -2.59
N LYS A 238 19.33 -11.69 -2.06
CA LYS A 238 19.55 -11.54 -0.62
C LYS A 238 18.56 -10.55 -0.04
N HIS A 239 18.22 -10.72 1.23
CA HIS A 239 17.44 -9.79 2.02
C HIS A 239 18.33 -8.58 2.34
N ILE A 240 18.16 -7.49 1.59
CA ILE A 240 18.93 -6.26 1.74
C ILE A 240 17.97 -5.09 1.99
N GLU A 241 18.26 -4.29 3.00
CA GLU A 241 17.48 -3.09 3.32
C GLU A 241 17.61 -2.03 2.21
N LYS A 242 16.49 -1.38 1.84
CA LYS A 242 16.51 -0.34 0.80
C LYS A 242 17.49 0.79 1.15
N ARG A 243 17.55 1.21 2.42
CA ARG A 243 18.51 2.23 2.90
C ARG A 243 19.95 1.84 2.65
N GLU A 244 20.31 0.61 2.95
CA GLU A 244 21.68 0.12 2.77
C GLU A 244 22.04 0.05 1.28
N LEU A 245 21.11 -0.43 0.45
CA LEU A 245 21.34 -0.46 -0.99
C LEU A 245 21.47 0.95 -1.59
N LEU A 246 20.74 1.94 -1.08
CA LEU A 246 20.87 3.34 -1.48
C LEU A 246 22.26 3.87 -1.14
N LYS A 247 22.77 3.63 0.07
CA LYS A 247 24.14 4.01 0.48
C LYS A 247 25.20 3.40 -0.43
N GLN A 248 25.04 2.11 -0.77
CA GLN A 248 25.95 1.44 -1.69
C GLN A 248 25.92 2.07 -3.09
N ALA A 249 24.73 2.40 -3.60
CA ALA A 249 24.55 3.07 -4.88
C ALA A 249 25.23 4.44 -4.89
N ILE A 250 25.06 5.24 -3.84
CA ILE A 250 25.70 6.58 -3.70
C ILE A 250 27.23 6.44 -3.64
N LYS A 251 27.76 5.54 -2.81
CA LYS A 251 29.19 5.31 -2.67
C LYS A 251 29.87 4.83 -3.97
N SER A 252 29.13 4.20 -4.85
CA SER A 252 29.64 3.65 -6.11
C SER A 252 29.81 4.67 -7.24
N PHE A 253 29.37 5.90 -7.07
CA PHE A 253 29.75 6.97 -7.99
C PHE A 253 31.23 7.28 -7.81
N LYS A 254 31.99 7.15 -8.88
CA LYS A 254 33.40 7.58 -8.89
C LYS A 254 33.50 9.07 -8.56
N SER A 255 34.46 9.42 -7.76
CA SER A 255 34.84 10.80 -7.44
C SER A 255 35.24 11.53 -8.70
#